data_2c013df0b969dcfb9cbe5750f1b6b695
#
_entry.id   2c013df0b969dcfb9cbe5750f1b6b695
#
_cell.length_a   1.000
_cell.length_b   1.000
_cell.length_c   1.000
_cell.angle_alpha   90.00
_cell.angle_beta   90.00
_cell.angle_gamma   90.00
#
_symmetry.space_group_name_H-M   'P 1'
#
loop_
_entity.id
_entity.type
_entity.pdbx_description
1 polymer ?
#
loop_
_entity_poly.entity_id
_entity_poly.type
_entity_poly.pdbx_seq_one_letter_code
_entity_poly.pdbx_strand_id
1 'polypeptide(L)'
;DISEADFGRKEISLAETEMPGLMALRKEYKGKHPLKGARIVGCLHMTIQTAVLIETLVDLGADVRWSSCNIFSTQDHAAAAIAKAGIPVFAWKGETEEEYWWCVKQSIEGKEGWKPNMILDDGGDLTALMHKDYKELMKDIKGLSEETTTGVLALKKMEKDGTLLVPAINVNDSVTKSKFDNLYGCRE
;
A
#
# COMPACT_ATOMS: atom_id res chain seq x y z
N ASP A 1 -13.30 -9.33 11.00
CA ASP A 1 -14.39 -10.29 10.78
C ASP A 1 -14.93 -10.14 9.35
N ILE A 2 -14.96 -11.22 8.58
CA ILE A 2 -15.46 -11.21 7.20
C ILE A 2 -16.94 -10.83 7.08
N SER A 3 -17.70 -10.95 8.16
CA SER A 3 -19.11 -10.54 8.21
C SER A 3 -19.30 -9.03 8.01
N GLU A 4 -18.26 -8.22 8.23
CA GLU A 4 -18.30 -6.77 8.03
C GLU A 4 -18.10 -6.34 6.56
N ALA A 5 -17.80 -7.30 5.68
CA ALA A 5 -17.45 -7.00 4.29
C ALA A 5 -18.55 -6.25 3.52
N ASP A 6 -19.83 -6.53 3.77
CA ASP A 6 -20.93 -5.87 3.06
C ASP A 6 -21.10 -4.42 3.52
N PHE A 7 -20.86 -4.14 4.79
CA PHE A 7 -20.78 -2.78 5.31
C PHE A 7 -19.55 -2.06 4.70
N GLY A 8 -18.39 -2.71 4.74
CA GLY A 8 -17.16 -2.18 4.14
C GLY A 8 -17.34 -1.84 2.65
N ARG A 9 -18.05 -2.66 1.89
CA ARG A 9 -18.34 -2.39 0.47
C ARG A 9 -19.13 -1.09 0.28
N LYS A 10 -20.12 -0.83 1.12
CA LYS A 10 -20.91 0.41 1.07
C LYS A 10 -20.04 1.63 1.36
N GLU A 11 -19.20 1.54 2.39
CA GLU A 11 -18.29 2.62 2.79
C GLU A 11 -17.23 2.90 1.70
N ILE A 12 -16.67 1.86 1.08
CA ILE A 12 -15.75 1.99 -0.06
C ILE A 12 -16.44 2.68 -1.24
N SER A 13 -17.69 2.34 -1.53
CA SER A 13 -18.47 2.99 -2.62
C SER A 13 -18.70 4.47 -2.34
N LEU A 14 -18.87 4.88 -1.09
CA LEU A 14 -18.90 6.30 -0.72
C LEU A 14 -17.53 6.95 -0.92
N ALA A 15 -16.45 6.30 -0.48
CA ALA A 15 -15.09 6.81 -0.66
C ALA A 15 -14.71 7.00 -2.14
N GLU A 16 -15.20 6.16 -3.04
CA GLU A 16 -15.02 6.34 -4.50
C GLU A 16 -15.54 7.70 -4.99
N THR A 17 -16.63 8.20 -4.44
CA THR A 17 -17.20 9.52 -4.81
C THR A 17 -16.31 10.68 -4.36
N GLU A 18 -15.48 10.46 -3.34
CA GLU A 18 -14.55 11.45 -2.77
C GLU A 18 -13.16 11.38 -3.41
N MET A 19 -12.91 10.38 -4.26
CA MET A 19 -11.61 10.12 -4.88
C MET A 19 -11.66 10.18 -6.41
N PRO A 20 -12.02 11.33 -6.99
CA PRO A 20 -12.26 11.47 -8.44
C PRO A 20 -11.00 11.20 -9.28
N GLY A 21 -9.80 11.44 -8.75
CA GLY A 21 -8.54 11.16 -9.45
C GLY A 21 -8.33 9.67 -9.72
N LEU A 22 -8.50 8.83 -8.71
CA LEU A 22 -8.40 7.37 -8.88
C LEU A 22 -9.52 6.83 -9.78
N MET A 23 -10.74 7.33 -9.62
CA MET A 23 -11.88 6.91 -10.46
C MET A 23 -11.70 7.33 -11.92
N ALA A 24 -11.08 8.49 -12.19
CA ALA A 24 -10.70 8.92 -13.53
C ALA A 24 -9.66 7.97 -14.15
N LEU A 25 -8.67 7.52 -13.39
CA LEU A 25 -7.69 6.52 -13.85
C LEU A 25 -8.35 5.19 -14.22
N ARG A 26 -9.28 4.68 -13.40
CA ARG A 26 -10.03 3.46 -13.74
C ARG A 26 -10.77 3.63 -15.06
N LYS A 27 -11.41 4.78 -15.29
CA LYS A 27 -12.14 5.08 -16.53
C LYS A 27 -11.21 5.19 -17.73
N GLU A 28 -10.10 5.91 -17.61
CA GLU A 28 -9.15 6.15 -18.70
C GLU A 28 -8.47 4.87 -19.18
N TYR A 29 -8.11 3.99 -18.25
CA TYR A 29 -7.39 2.75 -18.54
C TYR A 29 -8.28 1.51 -18.59
N LYS A 30 -9.61 1.69 -18.59
CA LYS A 30 -10.56 0.58 -18.63
C LYS A 30 -10.23 -0.37 -19.80
N GLY A 31 -9.95 -1.63 -19.47
CA GLY A 31 -9.61 -2.67 -20.44
C GLY A 31 -8.18 -2.62 -21.02
N LYS A 32 -7.36 -1.63 -20.65
CA LYS A 32 -5.98 -1.51 -21.17
C LYS A 32 -4.94 -2.21 -20.28
N HIS A 33 -5.22 -2.38 -19.00
CA HIS A 33 -4.37 -3.04 -18.00
C HIS A 33 -2.89 -2.60 -18.02
N PRO A 34 -2.59 -1.30 -17.82
CA PRO A 34 -1.22 -0.78 -17.91
C PRO A 34 -0.28 -1.35 -16.84
N LEU A 35 -0.83 -1.88 -15.74
CA LEU A 35 -0.08 -2.52 -14.66
C LEU A 35 -0.02 -4.05 -14.78
N LYS A 36 -0.35 -4.61 -15.94
CA LYS A 36 -0.24 -6.07 -16.17
C LYS A 36 1.19 -6.54 -15.91
N GLY A 37 1.33 -7.52 -15.02
CA GLY A 37 2.63 -8.06 -14.57
C GLY A 37 3.25 -7.31 -13.39
N ALA A 38 2.66 -6.20 -12.93
CA ALA A 38 3.04 -5.60 -11.67
C ALA A 38 2.54 -6.49 -10.51
N ARG A 39 3.45 -6.83 -9.60
CA ARG A 39 3.18 -7.53 -8.34
C ARG A 39 3.56 -6.60 -7.21
N ILE A 40 2.55 -5.95 -6.64
CA ILE A 40 2.72 -4.86 -5.69
C ILE A 40 2.54 -5.38 -4.27
N VAL A 41 3.56 -5.22 -3.44
CA VAL A 41 3.41 -5.32 -2.00
C VAL A 41 3.21 -3.92 -1.43
N GLY A 42 2.12 -3.73 -0.69
CA GLY A 42 1.76 -2.45 -0.08
C GLY A 42 1.74 -2.52 1.44
N CYS A 43 2.22 -1.45 2.07
CA CYS A 43 2.14 -1.24 3.51
C CYS A 43 1.70 0.21 3.76
N LEU A 44 0.40 0.41 3.86
CA LEU A 44 -0.23 1.71 4.06
C LEU A 44 -1.57 1.52 4.78
N HIS A 45 -1.99 2.49 5.55
CA HIS A 45 -3.21 2.45 6.38
C HIS A 45 -4.38 1.78 5.68
N MET A 46 -4.88 0.66 6.22
CA MET A 46 -5.95 -0.11 5.58
C MET A 46 -7.33 0.51 5.86
N THR A 47 -7.59 1.63 5.24
CA THR A 47 -8.84 2.39 5.31
C THR A 47 -9.72 2.16 4.08
N ILE A 48 -10.94 2.71 4.10
CA ILE A 48 -11.84 2.69 2.93
C ILE A 48 -11.22 3.41 1.73
N GLN A 49 -10.45 4.49 1.95
CA GLN A 49 -9.75 5.21 0.88
C GLN A 49 -8.63 4.36 0.27
N THR A 50 -7.85 3.68 1.12
CA THR A 50 -6.82 2.73 0.65
C THR A 50 -7.45 1.55 -0.09
N ALA A 51 -8.63 1.10 0.31
CA ALA A 51 -9.37 0.08 -0.45
C ALA A 51 -9.68 0.55 -1.89
N VAL A 52 -10.05 1.80 -2.08
CA VAL A 52 -10.24 2.39 -3.43
C VAL A 52 -8.92 2.36 -4.22
N LEU A 53 -7.80 2.69 -3.60
CA LEU A 53 -6.48 2.59 -4.22
C LEU A 53 -6.14 1.15 -4.63
N ILE A 54 -6.29 0.19 -3.71
CA ILE A 54 -6.02 -1.23 -3.97
C ILE A 54 -6.85 -1.73 -5.16
N GLU A 55 -8.15 -1.48 -5.17
CA GLU A 55 -9.03 -1.88 -6.25
C GLU A 55 -8.68 -1.18 -7.58
N THR A 56 -8.25 0.07 -7.52
CA THR A 56 -7.76 0.78 -8.71
C THR A 56 -6.51 0.10 -9.29
N LEU A 57 -5.54 -0.26 -8.45
CA LEU A 57 -4.35 -0.99 -8.90
C LEU A 57 -4.69 -2.34 -9.54
N VAL A 58 -5.65 -3.07 -8.96
CA VAL A 58 -6.14 -4.34 -9.50
C VAL A 58 -6.88 -4.14 -10.82
N ASP A 59 -7.74 -3.15 -10.93
CA ASP A 59 -8.44 -2.80 -12.18
C ASP A 59 -7.47 -2.43 -13.30
N LEU A 60 -6.34 -1.81 -12.94
CA LEU A 60 -5.26 -1.49 -13.87
C LEU A 60 -4.38 -2.70 -14.24
N GLY A 61 -4.64 -3.87 -13.65
CA GLY A 61 -4.01 -5.14 -13.97
C GLY A 61 -2.91 -5.61 -13.01
N ALA A 62 -2.69 -4.93 -11.89
CA ALA A 62 -1.72 -5.35 -10.89
C ALA A 62 -2.23 -6.54 -10.06
N ASP A 63 -1.30 -7.37 -9.61
CA ASP A 63 -1.49 -8.33 -8.53
C ASP A 63 -0.99 -7.70 -7.24
N VAL A 64 -1.85 -7.59 -6.23
CA VAL A 64 -1.64 -6.78 -5.04
C VAL A 64 -1.75 -7.63 -3.78
N ARG A 65 -0.83 -7.39 -2.82
CA ARG A 65 -0.89 -7.92 -1.46
C ARG A 65 -0.66 -6.75 -0.49
N TRP A 66 -1.39 -6.72 0.61
CA TRP A 66 -1.44 -5.53 1.45
C TRP A 66 -1.34 -5.82 2.94
N SER A 67 -0.65 -4.92 3.66
CA SER A 67 -0.66 -4.81 5.12
C SER A 67 -0.86 -3.35 5.54
N SER A 68 -1.19 -3.10 6.78
CA SER A 68 -1.24 -1.74 7.33
C SER A 68 0.14 -1.29 7.81
N CYS A 69 0.40 0.00 7.76
CA CYS A 69 1.61 0.62 8.31
C CYS A 69 1.46 1.06 9.78
N ASN A 70 0.32 0.77 10.40
CA ASN A 70 0.03 1.16 11.78
C ASN A 70 -0.96 0.19 12.43
N ILE A 71 -0.68 -0.20 13.69
CA ILE A 71 -1.45 -1.19 14.46
C ILE A 71 -2.89 -0.76 14.81
N PHE A 72 -3.22 0.53 14.73
CA PHE A 72 -4.53 1.06 15.12
C PHE A 72 -5.36 1.65 13.98
N SER A 73 -4.75 1.91 12.83
CA SER A 73 -5.41 2.68 11.76
C SER A 73 -6.31 1.87 10.85
N THR A 74 -6.24 0.54 10.89
CA THR A 74 -7.08 -0.31 10.05
C THR A 74 -8.57 -0.11 10.36
N GLN A 75 -9.37 0.03 9.31
CA GLN A 75 -10.81 -0.11 9.35
C GLN A 75 -11.16 -1.55 8.98
N ASP A 76 -11.57 -2.35 9.96
CA ASP A 76 -11.77 -3.80 9.79
C ASP A 76 -12.78 -4.14 8.69
N HIS A 77 -13.83 -3.33 8.54
CA HIS A 77 -14.81 -3.49 7.47
C HIS A 77 -14.21 -3.22 6.07
N ALA A 78 -13.24 -2.32 5.94
CA ALA A 78 -12.51 -2.11 4.68
C ALA A 78 -11.63 -3.32 4.35
N ALA A 79 -10.87 -3.81 5.33
CA ALA A 79 -10.05 -5.01 5.16
C ALA A 79 -10.91 -6.24 4.81
N ALA A 80 -12.06 -6.41 5.48
CA ALA A 80 -13.02 -7.48 5.20
C ALA A 80 -13.56 -7.41 3.77
N ALA A 81 -13.91 -6.23 3.26
CA ALA A 81 -14.40 -6.06 1.89
C ALA A 81 -13.33 -6.43 0.85
N ILE A 82 -12.09 -6.02 1.04
CA ILE A 82 -10.96 -6.35 0.16
C ILE A 82 -10.66 -7.86 0.20
N ALA A 83 -10.66 -8.46 1.39
CA ALA A 83 -10.48 -9.92 1.53
C ALA A 83 -11.60 -10.70 0.83
N LYS A 84 -12.86 -10.27 0.98
CA LYS A 84 -14.02 -10.90 0.30
C LYS A 84 -13.93 -10.77 -1.22
N ALA A 85 -13.32 -9.73 -1.74
CA ALA A 85 -13.04 -9.55 -3.16
C ALA A 85 -11.88 -10.45 -3.68
N GLY A 86 -11.26 -11.25 -2.80
CA GLY A 86 -10.18 -12.16 -3.17
C GLY A 86 -8.78 -11.53 -3.21
N ILE A 87 -8.62 -10.31 -2.73
CA ILE A 87 -7.33 -9.63 -2.67
C ILE A 87 -6.69 -9.94 -1.30
N PRO A 88 -5.47 -10.50 -1.27
CA PRO A 88 -4.79 -10.80 -0.01
C PRO A 88 -4.51 -9.53 0.81
N VAL A 89 -5.10 -9.44 1.99
CA VAL A 89 -4.93 -8.35 2.93
C VAL A 89 -4.69 -8.91 4.33
N PHE A 90 -3.66 -8.39 4.99
CA PHE A 90 -3.20 -8.80 6.32
C PHE A 90 -3.18 -7.56 7.20
N ALA A 91 -4.32 -7.21 7.76
CA ALA A 91 -4.46 -6.06 8.62
C ALA A 91 -5.74 -6.14 9.45
N TRP A 92 -5.66 -5.76 10.72
CA TRP A 92 -6.81 -5.53 11.60
C TRP A 92 -6.49 -4.43 12.61
N LYS A 93 -7.52 -3.85 13.19
CA LYS A 93 -7.34 -2.82 14.20
C LYS A 93 -6.96 -3.45 15.54
N GLY A 94 -5.89 -2.93 16.13
CA GLY A 94 -5.43 -3.40 17.45
C GLY A 94 -4.47 -4.59 17.36
N GLU A 95 -3.69 -4.67 16.29
CA GLU A 95 -2.57 -5.61 16.20
C GLU A 95 -1.59 -5.39 17.36
N THR A 96 -1.03 -6.47 17.86
CA THR A 96 0.20 -6.39 18.66
C THR A 96 1.39 -6.12 17.73
N GLU A 97 2.54 -5.73 18.29
CA GLU A 97 3.74 -5.52 17.48
C GLU A 97 4.18 -6.81 16.75
N GLU A 98 4.04 -7.97 17.39
CA GLU A 98 4.34 -9.26 16.76
C GLU A 98 3.40 -9.58 15.60
N GLU A 99 2.11 -9.32 15.77
CA GLU A 99 1.10 -9.49 14.72
C GLU A 99 1.33 -8.52 13.55
N TYR A 100 1.69 -7.28 13.83
CA TYR A 100 2.06 -6.30 12.81
C TYR A 100 3.19 -6.81 11.91
N TRP A 101 4.29 -7.22 12.50
CA TRP A 101 5.41 -7.75 11.71
C TRP A 101 5.08 -9.06 11.00
N TRP A 102 4.24 -9.88 11.58
CA TRP A 102 3.69 -11.06 10.90
C TRP A 102 2.87 -10.66 9.67
N CYS A 103 1.98 -9.68 9.79
CA CYS A 103 1.17 -9.16 8.68
C CYS A 103 2.03 -8.62 7.53
N VAL A 104 3.04 -7.81 7.85
CA VAL A 104 3.98 -7.28 6.85
C VAL A 104 4.71 -8.41 6.14
N LYS A 105 5.20 -9.41 6.85
CA LYS A 105 5.86 -10.58 6.24
C LYS A 105 4.90 -11.38 5.37
N GLN A 106 3.67 -11.62 5.82
CA GLN A 106 2.66 -12.32 5.02
C GLN A 106 2.34 -11.60 3.70
N SER A 107 2.39 -10.27 3.68
CA SER A 107 2.18 -9.51 2.45
C SER A 107 3.33 -9.69 1.45
N ILE A 108 4.56 -9.92 1.93
CA ILE A 108 5.76 -10.18 1.10
C ILE A 108 5.80 -11.64 0.65
N GLU A 109 5.56 -12.57 1.57
CA GLU A 109 5.71 -14.02 1.38
C GLU A 109 4.42 -14.62 0.78
N GLY A 110 4.16 -14.37 -0.49
CA GLY A 110 2.99 -14.90 -1.17
C GLY A 110 2.95 -16.42 -1.23
N LYS A 111 1.76 -16.97 -1.41
CA LYS A 111 1.58 -18.40 -1.68
C LYS A 111 2.28 -18.80 -2.99
N GLU A 112 2.74 -20.03 -3.05
CA GLU A 112 3.20 -20.68 -4.32
C GLU A 112 4.28 -19.90 -5.07
N GLY A 113 5.19 -19.25 -4.34
CA GLY A 113 6.32 -18.54 -4.96
C GLY A 113 5.96 -17.15 -5.51
N TRP A 114 4.83 -16.57 -5.13
CA TRP A 114 4.56 -15.16 -5.41
C TRP A 114 5.66 -14.27 -4.84
N LYS A 115 6.17 -13.37 -5.65
CA LYS A 115 7.23 -12.43 -5.27
C LYS A 115 6.88 -11.05 -5.78
N PRO A 116 7.02 -9.99 -4.95
CA PRO A 116 6.78 -8.63 -5.40
C PRO A 116 7.83 -8.17 -6.41
N ASN A 117 7.45 -7.25 -7.29
CA ASN A 117 8.38 -6.50 -8.13
C ASN A 117 8.20 -4.98 -8.01
N MET A 118 7.29 -4.53 -7.15
CA MET A 118 7.07 -3.13 -6.80
C MET A 118 6.68 -3.02 -5.32
N ILE A 119 7.10 -1.93 -4.69
CA ILE A 119 6.79 -1.62 -3.28
C ILE A 119 6.00 -0.30 -3.22
N LEU A 120 4.93 -0.29 -2.43
CA LEU A 120 4.24 0.92 -2.01
C LEU A 120 4.28 0.99 -0.48
N ASP A 121 4.93 2.00 0.08
CA ASP A 121 5.19 2.09 1.51
C ASP A 121 4.74 3.43 2.11
N ASP A 122 4.46 3.40 3.40
CA ASP A 122 4.12 4.56 4.22
C ASP A 122 4.83 4.45 5.57
N GLY A 123 5.89 5.24 5.74
CA GLY A 123 6.70 5.27 6.95
C GLY A 123 8.02 4.49 6.87
N GLY A 124 8.20 3.63 5.85
CA GLY A 124 9.48 3.00 5.57
C GLY A 124 9.70 1.63 6.21
N ASP A 125 8.77 1.08 6.99
CA ASP A 125 8.93 -0.21 7.66
C ASP A 125 9.04 -1.37 6.68
N LEU A 126 8.16 -1.44 5.69
CA LEU A 126 8.22 -2.46 4.64
C LEU A 126 9.54 -2.36 3.85
N THR A 127 9.90 -1.14 3.46
CA THR A 127 11.16 -0.87 2.73
C THR A 127 12.37 -1.31 3.53
N ALA A 128 12.44 -0.97 4.82
CA ALA A 128 13.54 -1.37 5.70
C ALA A 128 13.62 -2.89 5.86
N LEU A 129 12.48 -3.55 6.09
CA LEU A 129 12.41 -5.00 6.20
C LEU A 129 12.87 -5.69 4.92
N MET A 130 12.43 -5.21 3.76
CA MET A 130 12.83 -5.75 2.45
C MET A 130 14.33 -5.62 2.22
N HIS A 131 14.92 -4.47 2.54
CA HIS A 131 16.37 -4.26 2.40
C HIS A 131 17.20 -5.11 3.36
N LYS A 132 16.66 -5.38 4.56
CA LYS A 132 17.37 -6.15 5.59
C LYS A 132 17.27 -7.67 5.35
N ASP A 133 16.03 -8.17 5.25
CA ASP A 133 15.74 -9.60 5.36
C ASP A 133 15.39 -10.24 4.01
N TYR A 134 15.07 -9.46 2.98
CA TYR A 134 14.63 -9.93 1.66
C TYR A 134 15.49 -9.41 0.51
N LYS A 135 16.80 -9.28 0.72
CA LYS A 135 17.76 -8.74 -0.28
C LYS A 135 17.71 -9.45 -1.63
N GLU A 136 17.43 -10.75 -1.63
CA GLU A 136 17.30 -11.50 -2.88
C GLU A 136 16.06 -11.08 -3.67
N LEU A 137 14.95 -10.76 -3.00
CA LEU A 137 13.75 -10.25 -3.65
C LEU A 137 13.95 -8.84 -4.19
N MET A 138 14.80 -8.03 -3.55
CA MET A 138 15.10 -6.67 -4.00
C MET A 138 15.70 -6.62 -5.41
N LYS A 139 16.31 -7.70 -5.88
CA LYS A 139 16.84 -7.79 -7.25
C LYS A 139 15.74 -7.72 -8.32
N ASP A 140 14.52 -8.15 -7.98
CA ASP A 140 13.37 -8.14 -8.88
C ASP A 140 12.50 -6.87 -8.70
N ILE A 141 12.75 -6.07 -7.65
CA ILE A 141 12.02 -4.83 -7.39
C ILE A 141 12.45 -3.74 -8.39
N LYS A 142 11.48 -3.25 -9.15
CA LYS A 142 11.70 -2.20 -10.17
C LYS A 142 11.76 -0.80 -9.56
N GLY A 143 11.13 -0.63 -8.41
CA GLY A 143 11.07 0.64 -7.69
C GLY A 143 10.10 0.58 -6.53
N LEU A 144 10.15 1.65 -5.73
CA LEU A 144 9.23 1.86 -4.61
C LEU A 144 8.66 3.28 -4.64
N SER A 145 7.51 3.45 -4.02
CA SER A 145 6.95 4.78 -3.72
C SER A 145 6.72 4.91 -2.23
N GLU A 146 7.04 6.09 -1.69
CA GLU A 146 6.92 6.41 -0.27
C GLU A 146 5.96 7.59 -0.08
N GLU A 147 4.99 7.40 0.81
CA GLU A 147 3.88 8.33 1.04
C GLU A 147 4.22 9.47 2.00
N THR A 148 5.07 9.23 3.02
CA THR A 148 5.16 10.13 4.17
C THR A 148 6.55 10.65 4.48
N THR A 149 6.63 11.77 5.23
CA THR A 149 7.87 12.48 5.54
C THR A 149 8.91 11.58 6.23
N THR A 150 8.51 10.77 7.21
CA THR A 150 9.46 9.90 7.94
C THR A 150 10.10 8.86 7.03
N GLY A 151 9.33 8.25 6.13
CA GLY A 151 9.85 7.30 5.16
C GLY A 151 10.76 7.96 4.13
N VAL A 152 10.41 9.16 3.63
CA VAL A 152 11.25 9.93 2.73
C VAL A 152 12.60 10.29 3.37
N LEU A 153 12.61 10.67 4.66
CA LEU A 153 13.85 10.93 5.39
C LEU A 153 14.72 9.66 5.51
N ALA A 154 14.09 8.52 5.77
CA ALA A 154 14.80 7.23 5.79
C ALA A 154 15.40 6.89 4.42
N LEU A 155 14.67 7.07 3.34
CA LEU A 155 15.16 6.85 1.96
C LEU A 155 16.33 7.76 1.62
N LYS A 156 16.26 9.06 1.93
CA LYS A 156 17.37 10.01 1.73
C LYS A 156 18.62 9.59 2.50
N LYS A 157 18.45 9.07 3.72
CA LYS A 157 19.56 8.51 4.50
C LYS A 157 20.15 7.29 3.81
N MET A 158 19.32 6.33 3.38
CA MET A 158 19.75 5.13 2.68
C MET A 158 20.49 5.47 1.37
N GLU A 159 20.01 6.45 0.62
CA GLU A 159 20.67 6.93 -0.60
C GLU A 159 22.06 7.50 -0.27
N LYS A 160 22.15 8.38 0.72
CA LYS A 160 23.44 8.96 1.17
C LYS A 160 24.44 7.90 1.64
N ASP A 161 23.95 6.88 2.36
CA ASP A 161 24.77 5.80 2.89
C ASP A 161 25.10 4.73 1.82
N GLY A 162 24.56 4.85 0.60
CA GLY A 162 24.74 3.86 -0.48
C GLY A 162 24.04 2.52 -0.23
N THR A 163 23.03 2.49 0.63
CA THR A 163 22.28 1.28 1.00
C THR A 163 20.95 1.12 0.32
N LEU A 164 20.46 2.15 -0.38
CA LEU A 164 19.23 2.08 -1.17
C LEU A 164 19.47 1.26 -2.43
N LEU A 165 18.77 0.13 -2.57
CA LEU A 165 19.02 -0.86 -3.62
C LEU A 165 18.20 -0.62 -4.90
N VAL A 166 17.15 0.21 -4.84
CA VAL A 166 16.19 0.41 -5.94
C VAL A 166 15.82 1.88 -6.07
N PRO A 167 15.36 2.32 -7.26
CA PRO A 167 14.79 3.66 -7.41
C PRO A 167 13.61 3.88 -6.48
N ALA A 168 13.51 5.08 -5.90
CA ALA A 168 12.43 5.47 -5.01
C ALA A 168 11.74 6.74 -5.49
N ILE A 169 10.40 6.75 -5.46
CA ILE A 169 9.58 7.91 -5.76
C ILE A 169 9.07 8.51 -4.45
N ASN A 170 9.40 9.77 -4.23
CA ASN A 170 8.90 10.57 -3.12
C ASN A 170 7.52 11.15 -3.47
N VAL A 171 6.46 10.48 -3.05
CA VAL A 171 5.08 10.94 -3.23
C VAL A 171 4.73 12.06 -2.23
N ASN A 172 5.34 12.04 -1.04
CA ASN A 172 5.08 13.02 0.03
C ASN A 172 5.29 14.47 -0.43
N ASP A 173 6.34 14.72 -1.22
CA ASP A 173 6.71 16.08 -1.65
C ASP A 173 6.02 16.47 -2.98
N SER A 174 5.17 15.63 -3.55
CA SER A 174 4.38 16.02 -4.71
C SER A 174 3.44 17.17 -4.34
N VAL A 175 3.21 18.11 -5.27
CA VAL A 175 2.37 19.29 -5.02
C VAL A 175 0.97 18.90 -4.58
N THR A 176 0.40 17.89 -5.21
CA THR A 176 -0.95 17.40 -4.92
C THR A 176 -1.06 16.69 -3.57
N LYS A 177 0.04 16.20 -3.00
CA LYS A 177 0.06 15.60 -1.66
C LYS A 177 0.47 16.63 -0.62
N SER A 178 1.62 17.28 -0.75
CA SER A 178 2.21 18.14 0.28
C SER A 178 1.41 19.42 0.55
N LYS A 179 0.77 19.98 -0.48
CA LYS A 179 -0.04 21.21 -0.36
C LYS A 179 -1.43 20.96 0.22
N PHE A 180 -1.86 19.72 0.33
CA PHE A 180 -3.19 19.36 0.82
C PHE A 180 -3.09 18.48 2.07
N ASP A 181 -2.56 17.28 1.98
CA ASP A 181 -2.50 16.35 3.10
C ASP A 181 -1.58 16.84 4.22
N ASN A 182 -0.32 17.19 3.93
CA ASN A 182 0.61 17.65 4.97
C ASN A 182 0.19 18.99 5.58
N LEU A 183 -0.51 19.83 4.83
CA LEU A 183 -0.94 21.15 5.31
C LEU A 183 -2.28 21.12 6.07
N TYR A 184 -3.22 20.29 5.63
CA TYR A 184 -4.58 20.28 6.16
C TYR A 184 -4.98 18.96 6.80
N GLY A 185 -4.47 17.83 6.31
CA GLY A 185 -4.83 16.48 6.80
C GLY A 185 -4.05 16.05 8.04
N CYS A 186 -2.79 16.45 8.16
CA CYS A 186 -1.90 16.09 9.27
C CYS A 186 -1.72 17.20 10.30
N ARG A 187 -2.51 18.26 10.23
CA ARG A 187 -2.45 19.39 11.15
C ARG A 187 -3.29 19.09 12.39
N GLU A 188 -2.64 18.76 13.49
CA GLU A 188 -3.22 18.82 14.84
C GLU A 188 -3.16 20.23 15.42
#